data_f5f60a4d7ba33f7ff884d15544b0ea84
#
_entry.id   f5f60a4d7ba33f7ff884d15544b0ea84
#
_cell.length_a   1.000
_cell.length_b   1.000
_cell.length_c   1.000
_cell.angle_alpha   90.00
_cell.angle_beta   90.00
_cell.angle_gamma   90.00
#
_symmetry.space_group_name_H-M   'P 1'
#
loop_
_entity.id
_entity.type
_entity.pdbx_description
1 polymer ?
#
loop_
_entity_poly.entity_id
_entity_poly.type
_entity_poly.pdbx_seq_one_letter_code
_entity_poly.pdbx_strand_id
1 'polypeptide(L)'
;PPWLVNHLEVQKIINDAETAVRGGAEFVIVSLHWGKAYSSEISASQEEVINKLLSSDSVDLIVGHGAHVIQPVLRISNKYAVAGIGNFLSNQPGDERRLCSQCPESTQDGMITWFNISEFPDGNISVTDAGYVPTWVDRSTYEIVPIGVSEPDNVEPADIRRSENRTSGVIGEDLRRLVFRN
;
A
#
# COMPACT_ATOMS: atom_id res chain seq x y z
N PRO A 1 -13.12 -17.04 -14.81
CA PRO A 1 -12.92 -16.74 -16.23
C PRO A 1 -11.70 -15.86 -16.43
N PRO A 2 -10.82 -16.16 -17.42
CA PRO A 2 -9.54 -15.44 -17.58
C PRO A 2 -9.68 -13.95 -17.97
N TRP A 3 -10.88 -13.48 -18.29
CA TRP A 3 -11.14 -12.07 -18.59
C TRP A 3 -11.50 -11.21 -17.36
N LEU A 4 -11.64 -11.80 -16.18
CA LEU A 4 -11.99 -11.06 -14.95
C LEU A 4 -10.78 -10.40 -14.28
N VAL A 5 -9.58 -10.92 -14.53
CA VAL A 5 -8.34 -10.40 -13.96
C VAL A 5 -7.25 -10.47 -15.02
N ASN A 6 -6.55 -9.37 -15.23
CA ASN A 6 -5.38 -9.37 -16.09
C ASN A 6 -4.21 -10.07 -15.37
N HIS A 7 -3.47 -10.92 -16.09
CA HIS A 7 -2.20 -11.43 -15.59
C HIS A 7 -1.17 -10.28 -15.50
N LEU A 8 -0.22 -10.43 -14.57
CA LEU A 8 0.87 -9.47 -14.41
C LEU A 8 1.87 -9.64 -15.58
N GLU A 9 1.66 -8.88 -16.63
CA GLU A 9 2.51 -8.79 -17.82
C GLU A 9 2.91 -7.32 -18.01
N VAL A 10 4.15 -6.98 -17.66
CA VAL A 10 4.63 -5.58 -17.62
C VAL A 10 4.33 -4.83 -18.93
N GLN A 11 4.63 -5.43 -20.08
CA GLN A 11 4.41 -4.75 -21.37
C GLN A 11 2.93 -4.51 -21.64
N LYS A 12 2.06 -5.45 -21.24
CA LYS A 12 0.61 -5.27 -21.38
C LYS A 12 0.12 -4.13 -20.49
N ILE A 13 0.59 -4.06 -19.24
CA ILE A 13 0.24 -2.98 -18.32
C ILE A 13 0.67 -1.62 -18.89
N ILE A 14 1.88 -1.51 -19.45
CA ILE A 14 2.35 -0.28 -20.08
C ILE A 14 1.47 0.08 -21.28
N ASN A 15 1.14 -0.86 -22.15
CA ASN A 15 0.27 -0.62 -23.32
C ASN A 15 -1.15 -0.17 -22.90
N ASP A 16 -1.69 -0.76 -21.83
CA ASP A 16 -2.99 -0.37 -21.26
C ASP A 16 -2.91 1.06 -20.69
N ALA A 17 -1.83 1.41 -19.97
CA ALA A 17 -1.58 2.75 -19.44
C ALA A 17 -1.45 3.79 -20.57
N GLU A 18 -0.66 3.51 -21.61
CA GLU A 18 -0.55 4.36 -22.79
C GLU A 18 -1.89 4.57 -23.49
N THR A 19 -2.72 3.53 -23.51
CA THR A 19 -4.07 3.63 -24.08
C THR A 19 -4.96 4.54 -23.24
N ALA A 20 -4.85 4.48 -21.90
CA ALA A 20 -5.55 5.38 -21.01
C ALA A 20 -5.12 6.84 -21.22
N VAL A 21 -3.81 7.11 -21.31
CA VAL A 21 -3.25 8.44 -21.61
C VAL A 21 -3.75 8.96 -22.96
N ARG A 22 -3.73 8.15 -24.02
CA ARG A 22 -4.29 8.52 -25.33
C ARG A 22 -5.81 8.78 -25.26
N GLY A 23 -6.51 8.16 -24.30
CA GLY A 23 -7.92 8.38 -24.00
C GLY A 23 -8.20 9.61 -23.16
N GLY A 24 -7.16 10.35 -22.73
CA GLY A 24 -7.30 11.58 -21.94
C GLY A 24 -7.06 11.40 -20.44
N ALA A 25 -6.50 10.27 -20.00
CA ALA A 25 -6.06 10.14 -18.61
C ALA A 25 -4.81 10.98 -18.38
N GLU A 26 -4.85 11.81 -17.35
CA GLU A 26 -3.76 12.72 -16.97
C GLU A 26 -2.88 12.13 -15.87
N PHE A 27 -3.38 11.13 -15.13
CA PHE A 27 -2.67 10.42 -14.08
C PHE A 27 -3.12 8.95 -14.08
N VAL A 28 -2.16 8.03 -14.13
CA VAL A 28 -2.44 6.60 -14.24
C VAL A 28 -1.94 5.85 -12.99
N ILE A 29 -2.88 5.19 -12.32
CA ILE A 29 -2.60 4.35 -11.16
C ILE A 29 -2.69 2.88 -11.56
N VAL A 30 -1.63 2.12 -11.31
CA VAL A 30 -1.59 0.68 -11.53
C VAL A 30 -1.80 -0.06 -10.22
N SER A 31 -2.86 -0.84 -10.12
CA SER A 31 -3.16 -1.70 -8.97
C SER A 31 -2.69 -3.12 -9.22
N LEU A 32 -1.83 -3.67 -8.35
CA LEU A 32 -1.20 -4.98 -8.51
C LEU A 32 -1.51 -5.89 -7.33
N HIS A 33 -2.06 -7.07 -7.62
CA HIS A 33 -2.17 -8.13 -6.63
C HIS A 33 -1.01 -9.10 -6.77
N TRP A 34 -0.05 -9.03 -5.86
CA TRP A 34 1.23 -9.71 -5.98
C TRP A 34 1.92 -9.94 -4.63
N GLY A 35 3.18 -10.34 -4.68
CA GLY A 35 4.03 -10.52 -3.50
C GLY A 35 3.87 -11.89 -2.87
N LYS A 36 4.82 -12.20 -1.99
CA LYS A 36 4.79 -13.41 -1.18
C LYS A 36 3.96 -13.15 0.07
N ALA A 37 2.97 -13.99 0.33
CA ALA A 37 2.14 -13.88 1.52
C ALA A 37 3.00 -13.82 2.81
N TYR A 38 2.68 -12.88 3.67
CA TYR A 38 3.28 -12.65 4.99
C TYR A 38 4.76 -12.19 4.96
N SER A 39 5.27 -11.76 3.80
CA SER A 39 6.59 -11.15 3.68
C SER A 39 6.47 -9.63 3.63
N SER A 40 7.09 -8.94 4.59
CA SER A 40 7.22 -7.48 4.56
C SER A 40 8.34 -7.00 3.63
N GLU A 41 9.17 -7.89 3.11
CA GLU A 41 10.20 -7.59 2.13
C GLU A 41 9.65 -7.72 0.71
N ILE A 42 10.06 -6.83 -0.18
CA ILE A 42 9.80 -6.96 -1.61
C ILE A 42 10.75 -8.00 -2.21
N SER A 43 10.25 -8.78 -3.16
CA SER A 43 11.08 -9.71 -3.93
C SER A 43 11.81 -8.99 -5.06
N ALA A 44 12.91 -9.56 -5.53
CA ALA A 44 13.61 -9.04 -6.73
C ALA A 44 12.68 -8.91 -7.94
N SER A 45 11.71 -9.81 -8.09
CA SER A 45 10.72 -9.72 -9.17
C SER A 45 9.75 -8.55 -8.99
N GLN A 46 9.34 -8.22 -7.76
CA GLN A 46 8.53 -7.01 -7.49
C GLN A 46 9.35 -5.75 -7.81
N GLU A 47 10.60 -5.70 -7.37
CA GLU A 47 11.49 -4.56 -7.62
C GLU A 47 11.71 -4.34 -9.13
N GLU A 48 11.95 -5.41 -9.89
CA GLU A 48 12.09 -5.34 -11.36
C GLU A 48 10.83 -4.78 -12.03
N VAL A 49 9.64 -5.25 -11.61
CA VAL A 49 8.36 -4.77 -12.14
C VAL A 49 8.14 -3.29 -11.79
N ILE A 50 8.38 -2.89 -10.54
CA ILE A 50 8.29 -1.49 -10.11
C ILE A 50 9.17 -0.60 -10.98
N ASN A 51 10.44 -0.96 -11.12
CA ASN A 51 11.39 -0.19 -11.92
C ASN A 51 10.94 -0.04 -13.38
N LYS A 52 10.46 -1.12 -14.01
CA LYS A 52 9.99 -1.09 -15.40
C LYS A 52 8.72 -0.24 -15.56
N LEU A 53 7.76 -0.38 -14.66
CA LEU A 53 6.50 0.37 -14.75
C LEU A 53 6.71 1.86 -14.48
N LEU A 54 7.44 2.23 -13.43
CA LEU A 54 7.68 3.64 -13.11
C LEU A 54 8.68 4.33 -14.06
N SER A 55 9.45 3.56 -14.84
CA SER A 55 10.26 4.11 -15.93
C SER A 55 9.44 4.47 -17.17
N SER A 56 8.19 4.00 -17.26
CA SER A 56 7.27 4.40 -18.33
C SER A 56 6.67 5.78 -18.03
N ASP A 57 6.59 6.65 -19.03
CA ASP A 57 5.95 7.97 -18.90
C ASP A 57 4.44 7.87 -18.66
N SER A 58 3.84 6.72 -18.94
CA SER A 58 2.39 6.51 -18.84
C SER A 58 1.92 5.91 -17.50
N VAL A 59 2.84 5.66 -16.55
CA VAL A 59 2.47 5.14 -15.21
C VAL A 59 3.00 6.09 -14.14
N ASP A 60 2.14 6.55 -13.24
CA ASP A 60 2.46 7.57 -12.25
C ASP A 60 2.53 7.01 -10.82
N LEU A 61 1.70 6.03 -10.51
CA LEU A 61 1.61 5.45 -9.17
C LEU A 61 1.34 3.95 -9.25
N ILE A 62 2.01 3.17 -8.42
CA ILE A 62 1.72 1.75 -8.21
C ILE A 62 1.15 1.54 -6.81
N VAL A 63 0.04 0.79 -6.70
CA VAL A 63 -0.54 0.34 -5.44
C VAL A 63 -0.59 -1.18 -5.43
N GLY A 64 0.23 -1.78 -4.57
CA GLY A 64 0.35 -3.23 -4.40
C GLY A 64 -0.46 -3.76 -3.22
N HIS A 65 -0.99 -4.93 -3.37
CA HIS A 65 -1.68 -5.70 -2.34
C HIS A 65 -1.55 -7.20 -2.60
N GLY A 66 -1.97 -8.04 -1.64
CA GLY A 66 -1.88 -9.50 -1.75
C GLY A 66 -0.87 -10.16 -0.81
N ALA A 67 0.12 -9.42 -0.30
CA ALA A 67 1.06 -9.94 0.69
C ALA A 67 0.43 -10.14 2.10
N HIS A 68 -0.74 -9.56 2.36
CA HIS A 68 -1.42 -9.55 3.65
C HIS A 68 -0.68 -8.82 4.78
N VAL A 69 0.43 -8.21 4.49
CA VAL A 69 1.23 -7.37 5.38
C VAL A 69 1.70 -6.13 4.62
N ILE A 70 2.08 -5.10 5.35
CA ILE A 70 2.67 -3.90 4.76
C ILE A 70 4.02 -4.26 4.15
N GLN A 71 4.30 -3.73 2.97
CA GLN A 71 5.59 -3.78 2.29
C GLN A 71 6.12 -2.36 2.07
N PRO A 72 7.41 -2.17 1.75
CA PRO A 72 8.01 -0.86 1.57
C PRO A 72 7.29 0.02 0.55
N VAL A 73 7.39 1.31 0.75
CA VAL A 73 7.08 2.31 -0.27
C VAL A 73 8.39 2.75 -0.90
N LEU A 74 8.42 2.81 -2.22
CA LEU A 74 9.58 3.25 -2.98
C LEU A 74 9.22 4.52 -3.75
N ARG A 75 10.17 5.44 -3.81
CA ARG A 75 10.10 6.63 -4.64
C ARG A 75 11.16 6.56 -5.74
N ILE A 76 10.73 6.61 -6.98
CA ILE A 76 11.62 6.63 -8.16
C ILE A 76 11.34 7.91 -8.91
N SER A 77 12.30 8.82 -8.90
CA SER A 77 12.10 10.21 -9.38
C SER A 77 10.97 10.89 -8.59
N ASN A 78 9.87 11.25 -9.23
CA ASN A 78 8.69 11.84 -8.58
C ASN A 78 7.47 10.90 -8.55
N LYS A 79 7.68 9.60 -8.86
CA LYS A 79 6.64 8.58 -8.88
C LYS A 79 6.78 7.65 -7.68
N TYR A 80 5.68 7.03 -7.27
CA TYR A 80 5.65 6.19 -6.09
C TYR A 80 5.17 4.78 -6.39
N ALA A 81 5.73 3.81 -5.67
CA ALA A 81 5.20 2.46 -5.58
C ALA A 81 4.96 2.09 -4.12
N VAL A 82 3.72 1.92 -3.74
CA VAL A 82 3.33 1.27 -2.50
C VAL A 82 3.33 -0.21 -2.78
N ALA A 83 4.37 -0.95 -2.37
CA ALA A 83 4.51 -2.36 -2.76
C ALA A 83 3.45 -3.26 -2.11
N GLY A 84 3.00 -2.93 -0.90
CA GLY A 84 1.92 -3.61 -0.20
C GLY A 84 1.28 -2.74 0.88
N ILE A 85 -0.04 -2.54 0.80
CA ILE A 85 -0.80 -1.72 1.74
C ILE A 85 -1.22 -2.46 3.02
N GLY A 86 -0.91 -3.75 3.15
CA GLY A 86 -1.38 -4.59 4.25
C GLY A 86 -2.86 -4.95 4.16
N ASN A 87 -3.43 -5.37 5.27
CA ASN A 87 -4.84 -5.68 5.40
C ASN A 87 -5.59 -4.49 6.01
N PHE A 88 -6.60 -3.98 5.31
CA PHE A 88 -7.44 -2.92 5.85
C PHE A 88 -8.47 -3.46 6.85
N LEU A 89 -9.15 -4.55 6.49
CA LEU A 89 -10.01 -5.33 7.37
C LEU A 89 -9.62 -6.81 7.26
N SER A 90 -9.38 -7.47 8.38
CA SER A 90 -8.88 -8.84 8.38
C SER A 90 -9.29 -9.62 9.62
N ASN A 91 -9.51 -10.92 9.43
CA ASN A 91 -9.62 -11.88 10.52
C ASN A 91 -8.29 -12.64 10.79
N GLN A 92 -7.21 -12.20 10.19
CA GLN A 92 -5.85 -12.69 10.43
C GLN A 92 -5.13 -11.82 11.48
N PRO A 93 -4.25 -12.35 12.30
CA PRO A 93 -3.93 -13.78 12.53
C PRO A 93 -5.09 -14.53 13.18
N GLY A 94 -5.02 -15.85 13.16
CA GLY A 94 -5.98 -16.69 13.84
C GLY A 94 -5.95 -16.46 15.36
N ASP A 95 -7.12 -16.30 15.95
CA ASP A 95 -7.32 -16.37 17.39
C ASP A 95 -7.35 -17.85 17.85
N GLU A 96 -7.85 -18.10 19.05
CA GLU A 96 -8.05 -19.46 19.59
C GLU A 96 -8.94 -20.34 18.68
N ARG A 97 -9.73 -19.75 17.78
CA ARG A 97 -10.52 -20.42 16.75
C ARG A 97 -9.68 -20.87 15.55
N ARG A 98 -8.38 -20.53 15.54
CA ARG A 98 -7.35 -20.98 14.57
C ARG A 98 -7.70 -20.80 13.10
N LEU A 99 -8.33 -19.71 12.74
CA LEU A 99 -8.63 -19.40 11.34
C LEU A 99 -7.35 -19.29 10.49
N CYS A 100 -6.23 -18.89 11.09
CA CYS A 100 -4.92 -18.88 10.45
C CYS A 100 -3.79 -18.99 11.48
N SER A 101 -3.36 -20.23 11.77
CA SER A 101 -2.28 -20.47 12.76
C SER A 101 -0.89 -20.05 12.30
N GLN A 102 -0.72 -19.75 11.00
CA GLN A 102 0.57 -19.34 10.40
C GLN A 102 0.64 -17.84 10.09
N CYS A 103 -0.46 -17.11 10.26
CA CYS A 103 -0.49 -15.68 10.01
C CYS A 103 0.22 -14.92 11.12
N PRO A 104 1.21 -14.09 10.81
CA PRO A 104 1.88 -13.25 11.79
C PRO A 104 0.96 -12.12 12.31
N GLU A 105 1.28 -11.54 13.45
CA GLU A 105 0.55 -10.38 14.00
C GLU A 105 0.47 -9.20 13.03
N SER A 106 1.48 -9.04 12.17
CA SER A 106 1.52 -7.99 11.14
C SER A 106 0.39 -8.07 10.12
N THR A 107 -0.39 -9.16 10.09
CA THR A 107 -1.61 -9.24 9.28
C THR A 107 -2.80 -8.45 9.84
N GLN A 108 -2.67 -7.89 11.05
CA GLN A 108 -3.61 -6.89 11.59
C GLN A 108 -3.24 -5.46 11.17
N ASP A 109 -2.02 -5.27 10.63
CA ASP A 109 -1.51 -3.98 10.23
C ASP A 109 -1.90 -3.65 8.79
N GLY A 110 -2.33 -2.42 8.57
CA GLY A 110 -2.60 -1.85 7.27
C GLY A 110 -2.22 -0.38 7.25
N MET A 111 -2.43 0.27 6.12
CA MET A 111 -2.26 1.71 6.03
C MET A 111 -3.23 2.35 5.05
N ILE A 112 -3.60 3.58 5.35
CA ILE A 112 -4.23 4.50 4.41
C ILE A 112 -3.12 5.38 3.85
N THR A 113 -2.89 5.34 2.55
CA THR A 113 -1.96 6.24 1.88
C THR A 113 -2.72 7.37 1.18
N TRP A 114 -2.13 8.55 1.15
CA TRP A 114 -2.67 9.69 0.42
C TRP A 114 -1.57 10.34 -0.42
N PHE A 115 -1.98 10.88 -1.56
CA PHE A 115 -1.11 11.54 -2.52
C PHE A 115 -1.79 12.82 -3.01
N ASN A 116 -1.10 13.97 -2.85
CA ASN A 116 -1.53 15.22 -3.46
C ASN A 116 -0.98 15.27 -4.88
N ILE A 117 -1.88 15.33 -5.84
CA ILE A 117 -1.55 15.41 -7.27
C ILE A 117 -1.80 16.85 -7.70
N SER A 118 -0.84 17.46 -8.39
CA SER A 118 -0.94 18.83 -8.87
C SER A 118 -0.55 18.92 -10.34
N GLU A 119 -1.30 19.73 -11.07
CA GLU A 119 -0.95 20.18 -12.40
C GLU A 119 -0.09 21.44 -12.29
N PHE A 120 1.02 21.48 -13.01
CA PHE A 120 1.94 22.59 -13.08
C PHE A 120 1.65 23.49 -14.29
N PRO A 121 2.14 24.75 -14.32
CA PRO A 121 1.88 25.67 -15.42
C PRO A 121 2.36 25.20 -16.80
N ASP A 122 3.29 24.24 -16.85
CA ASP A 122 3.77 23.60 -18.07
C ASP A 122 2.91 22.41 -18.53
N GLY A 123 1.80 22.14 -17.79
CA GLY A 123 0.90 21.01 -18.05
C GLY A 123 1.40 19.69 -17.48
N ASN A 124 2.54 19.65 -16.79
CA ASN A 124 3.00 18.44 -16.13
C ASN A 124 2.17 18.16 -14.87
N ILE A 125 1.79 16.90 -14.68
CA ILE A 125 1.04 16.43 -13.51
C ILE A 125 1.94 15.50 -12.70
N SER A 126 2.07 15.77 -11.42
CA SER A 126 2.87 14.91 -10.54
C SER A 126 2.41 14.94 -9.09
N VAL A 127 2.89 13.97 -8.31
CA VAL A 127 2.71 13.94 -6.86
C VAL A 127 3.57 15.01 -6.21
N THR A 128 2.93 15.95 -5.51
CA THR A 128 3.59 17.06 -4.81
C THR A 128 3.81 16.79 -3.33
N ASP A 129 2.97 15.94 -2.73
CA ASP A 129 3.09 15.54 -1.33
C ASP A 129 2.45 14.15 -1.16
N ALA A 130 2.97 13.34 -0.25
CA ALA A 130 2.48 12.01 0.02
C ALA A 130 2.68 11.63 1.49
N GLY A 131 1.76 10.82 1.99
CA GLY A 131 1.87 10.35 3.35
C GLY A 131 1.00 9.15 3.65
N TYR A 132 1.00 8.74 4.91
CA TYR A 132 0.24 7.58 5.37
C TYR A 132 -0.30 7.75 6.79
N VAL A 133 -1.36 7.02 7.06
CA VAL A 133 -1.89 6.75 8.40
C VAL A 133 -1.82 5.25 8.62
N PRO A 134 -1.07 4.76 9.60
CA PRO A 134 -1.08 3.34 9.93
C PRO A 134 -2.45 2.96 10.50
N THR A 135 -2.92 1.76 10.17
CA THR A 135 -4.15 1.19 10.70
C THR A 135 -3.88 -0.16 11.34
N TRP A 136 -4.66 -0.47 12.36
CA TRP A 136 -4.65 -1.77 13.02
C TRP A 136 -6.08 -2.29 13.15
N VAL A 137 -6.29 -3.59 12.98
CA VAL A 137 -7.60 -4.21 13.11
C VAL A 137 -7.75 -4.78 14.52
N ASP A 138 -8.69 -4.25 15.30
CA ASP A 138 -9.16 -4.93 16.49
C ASP A 138 -10.00 -6.14 16.10
N ARG A 139 -9.49 -7.32 16.35
CA ARG A 139 -10.15 -8.57 15.95
C ARG A 139 -11.28 -8.99 16.87
N SER A 140 -11.42 -8.38 18.04
CA SER A 140 -12.55 -8.64 18.94
C SER A 140 -13.83 -7.98 18.44
N THR A 141 -13.69 -6.80 17.83
CA THR A 141 -14.79 -5.98 17.31
C THR A 141 -14.82 -5.87 15.81
N TYR A 142 -13.72 -6.23 15.10
CA TYR A 142 -13.45 -5.95 13.70
C TYR A 142 -13.43 -4.45 13.37
N GLU A 143 -13.09 -3.64 14.35
CA GLU A 143 -12.91 -2.21 14.17
C GLU A 143 -11.53 -1.91 13.59
N ILE A 144 -11.50 -0.96 12.63
CA ILE A 144 -10.25 -0.46 12.06
C ILE A 144 -9.82 0.75 12.88
N VAL A 145 -8.69 0.64 13.55
CA VAL A 145 -8.12 1.67 14.41
C VAL A 145 -7.06 2.45 13.64
N PRO A 146 -7.29 3.72 13.29
CA PRO A 146 -6.26 4.58 12.71
C PRO A 146 -5.30 5.05 13.81
N ILE A 147 -4.05 4.58 13.75
CA ILE A 147 -3.04 4.82 14.79
C ILE A 147 -2.59 6.28 14.80
N GLY A 148 -2.68 6.91 15.98
CA GLY A 148 -2.33 8.33 16.17
C GLY A 148 -3.43 9.32 15.76
N VAL A 149 -4.62 8.83 15.45
CA VAL A 149 -5.83 9.64 15.20
C VAL A 149 -6.79 9.52 16.35
N SER A 150 -7.01 8.30 16.85
CA SER A 150 -7.85 8.00 18.01
C SER A 150 -7.21 6.91 18.85
N GLU A 151 -7.38 6.98 20.16
CA GLU A 151 -7.05 5.90 21.06
C GLU A 151 -8.38 5.24 21.45
N PRO A 152 -8.68 4.03 20.98
CA PRO A 152 -9.90 3.33 21.36
C PRO A 152 -9.81 2.85 22.81
N ASP A 153 -10.88 3.07 23.57
CA ASP A 153 -10.95 2.77 25.01
C ASP A 153 -10.74 1.29 25.36
N ASN A 154 -10.93 0.39 24.40
CA ASN A 154 -10.95 -1.05 24.60
C ASN A 154 -9.74 -1.78 24.00
N VAL A 155 -8.72 -1.07 23.55
CA VAL A 155 -7.51 -1.65 22.95
C VAL A 155 -6.32 -1.45 23.87
N GLU A 156 -5.54 -2.52 24.06
CA GLU A 156 -4.32 -2.44 24.84
C GLU A 156 -3.29 -1.52 24.16
N PRO A 157 -2.82 -0.45 24.82
CA PRO A 157 -1.85 0.48 24.24
C PRO A 157 -0.57 -0.19 23.74
N ALA A 158 -0.24 -1.37 24.26
CA ALA A 158 0.90 -2.16 23.83
C ALA A 158 0.71 -2.72 22.41
N ASP A 159 -0.52 -3.10 22.02
CA ASP A 159 -0.85 -3.62 20.69
C ASP A 159 -0.68 -2.52 19.64
N ILE A 160 -1.22 -1.35 19.93
CA ILE A 160 -1.08 -0.17 19.07
C ILE A 160 0.39 0.19 18.86
N ARG A 161 1.19 0.24 19.94
CA ARG A 161 2.64 0.53 19.82
C ARG A 161 3.39 -0.53 19.02
N ARG A 162 3.04 -1.81 19.18
CA ARG A 162 3.66 -2.89 18.37
C ARG A 162 3.33 -2.75 16.89
N SER A 163 2.07 -2.48 16.57
CA SER A 163 1.62 -2.23 15.20
C SER A 163 2.32 -1.03 14.58
N GLU A 164 2.38 0.08 15.32
CA GLU A 164 3.05 1.31 14.91
C GLU A 164 4.53 1.09 14.57
N ASN A 165 5.26 0.39 15.45
CA ASN A 165 6.67 0.10 15.25
C ASN A 165 6.90 -0.82 14.04
N ARG A 166 6.05 -1.83 13.84
CA ARG A 166 6.13 -2.70 12.65
C ARG A 166 5.90 -1.90 11.38
N THR A 167 4.85 -1.09 11.34
CA THR A 167 4.46 -0.30 10.16
C THR A 167 5.54 0.72 9.80
N SER A 168 5.98 1.54 10.76
CA SER A 168 7.00 2.56 10.51
C SER A 168 8.36 1.96 10.11
N GLY A 169 8.70 0.79 10.66
CA GLY A 169 9.93 0.09 10.32
C GLY A 169 9.98 -0.47 8.89
N VAL A 170 8.81 -0.67 8.26
CA VAL A 170 8.71 -1.23 6.90
C VAL A 170 8.56 -0.15 5.84
N ILE A 171 7.75 0.89 6.08
CA ILE A 171 7.40 1.90 5.08
C ILE A 171 8.63 2.71 4.62
N GLY A 172 9.60 2.95 5.49
CA GLY A 172 10.75 3.78 5.20
C GLY A 172 10.44 5.28 5.32
N GLU A 173 11.29 6.12 4.69
CA GLU A 173 11.24 7.58 4.81
C GLU A 173 10.54 8.27 3.63
N ASP A 174 10.13 7.52 2.61
CA ASP A 174 9.56 8.08 1.37
C ASP A 174 8.13 8.61 1.54
N LEU A 175 7.42 8.22 2.60
CA LEU A 175 6.12 8.78 2.95
C LEU A 175 6.16 9.44 4.33
N ARG A 176 5.55 10.62 4.41
CA ARG A 176 5.35 11.31 5.67
C ARG A 176 4.20 10.69 6.46
N ARG A 177 4.47 10.32 7.72
CA ARG A 177 3.39 9.94 8.63
C ARG A 177 2.53 11.15 8.98
N LEU A 178 1.21 11.01 8.85
CA LEU A 178 0.28 11.99 9.39
C LEU A 178 0.14 11.79 10.89
N VAL A 179 0.34 12.87 11.62
CA VAL A 179 0.08 12.94 13.06
C VAL A 179 -1.03 13.97 13.25
N PHE A 180 -2.19 13.52 13.69
CA PHE A 180 -3.27 14.41 14.06
C PHE A 180 -2.96 14.94 15.47
N ARG A 181 -2.74 16.26 15.58
CA ARG A 181 -2.64 16.93 16.89
C ARG A 181 -4.05 17.35 17.27
N ASN A 182 -4.55 16.80 18.37
CA ASN A 182 -5.77 17.27 19.02
C ASN A 182 -5.59 18.67 19.57
#